data_f968b78a87da69b65bcad7b9eab1bbd2
#
_entry.id   f968b78a87da69b65bcad7b9eab1bbd2
#
_cell.length_a   1.000
_cell.length_b   1.000
_cell.length_c   1.000
_cell.angle_alpha   90.00
_cell.angle_beta   90.00
_cell.angle_gamma   90.00
#
_symmetry.space_group_name_H-M   'P 1'
#
loop_
_entity.id
_entity.type
_entity.pdbx_description
1 polymer ?
#
loop_
_entity_poly.entity_id
_entity_poly.type
_entity_poly.pdbx_seq_one_letter_code
_entity_poly.pdbx_strand_id
1 'polypeptide(L)'
;MPVSEIETEEAQSAAAGGDAKRAYVQRIFSQIAPRYDLLNHLLSFNIDKAWRRRAIAALGWERAPEGLYVDLCAGTLDVAAELSRQSGFAGRVIGADFAEPMLRAGVGKASSSVVSPVVADAVDLPLPDNAASGAIVAFGIRNVADLDRGLREVHRVLGPGARFVILEFTTPRSSIVRGLYHLYFHHLLPQIGALVSGHRTAYAYLPRSVANFPIEEKLADRMRSAGFVDVNWRTLTFGVAAIHTGTKP
;
A
#
# COMPACT_ATOMS: atom_id res chain seq x y z
N MET A 1 6.89 21.19 19.75
CA MET A 1 7.24 22.31 18.86
C MET A 1 6.18 22.39 17.76
N PRO A 2 5.75 23.58 17.34
CA PRO A 2 4.85 23.69 16.19
C PRO A 2 5.55 23.12 14.94
N VAL A 3 4.76 22.55 14.05
CA VAL A 3 5.22 22.10 12.72
C VAL A 3 5.82 23.32 12.04
N SER A 4 7.03 23.21 11.48
CA SER A 4 7.68 24.37 10.84
C SER A 4 6.86 24.79 9.61
N GLU A 5 6.87 26.08 9.27
CA GLU A 5 6.20 26.60 8.08
C GLU A 5 6.68 25.85 6.81
N ILE A 6 7.96 25.52 6.76
CA ILE A 6 8.57 24.73 5.66
C ILE A 6 7.95 23.34 5.53
N GLU A 7 7.72 22.61 6.65
CA GLU A 7 7.06 21.30 6.60
C GLU A 7 5.60 21.40 6.17
N THR A 8 4.95 22.52 6.42
CA THR A 8 3.57 22.77 5.97
C THR A 8 3.52 23.05 4.46
N GLU A 9 4.46 23.83 3.94
CA GLU A 9 4.59 24.12 2.50
C GLU A 9 4.97 22.88 1.70
N GLU A 10 5.92 22.06 2.20
CA GLU A 10 6.29 20.79 1.57
C GLU A 10 5.12 19.80 1.54
N ALA A 11 4.34 19.71 2.61
CA ALA A 11 3.15 18.87 2.66
C ALA A 11 2.06 19.35 1.69
N GLN A 12 1.93 20.67 1.48
CA GLN A 12 1.02 21.25 0.48
C GLN A 12 1.51 20.99 -0.95
N SER A 13 2.81 21.16 -1.20
CA SER A 13 3.42 20.85 -2.50
C SER A 13 3.28 19.36 -2.84
N ALA A 14 3.49 18.47 -1.87
CA ALA A 14 3.28 17.03 -2.03
C ALA A 14 1.82 16.64 -2.32
N ALA A 15 0.85 17.46 -1.88
CA ALA A 15 -0.56 17.24 -2.20
C ALA A 15 -0.89 17.46 -3.69
N ALA A 16 -0.05 18.23 -4.41
CA ALA A 16 -0.18 18.45 -5.84
C ALA A 16 0.26 17.27 -6.72
N GLY A 17 0.94 16.25 -6.15
CA GLY A 17 1.43 15.07 -6.88
C GLY A 17 2.84 15.24 -7.46
N GLY A 18 3.23 14.35 -8.40
CA GLY A 18 4.51 14.42 -9.09
C GLY A 18 5.75 14.20 -8.21
N ASP A 19 6.90 14.73 -8.66
CA ASP A 19 8.20 14.54 -8.00
C ASP A 19 8.26 15.10 -6.57
N ALA A 20 7.55 16.18 -6.29
CA ALA A 20 7.48 16.75 -4.94
C ALA A 20 6.80 15.78 -3.96
N LYS A 21 5.70 15.13 -4.37
CA LYS A 21 5.04 14.08 -3.59
C LYS A 21 5.97 12.90 -3.38
N ARG A 22 6.65 12.46 -4.43
CA ARG A 22 7.60 11.34 -4.38
C ARG A 22 8.70 11.57 -3.35
N ALA A 23 9.41 12.71 -3.43
CA ALA A 23 10.50 13.06 -2.53
C ALA A 23 10.03 13.19 -1.07
N TYR A 24 8.88 13.82 -0.85
CA TYR A 24 8.27 13.98 0.48
C TYR A 24 7.93 12.62 1.11
N VAL A 25 7.23 11.76 0.37
CA VAL A 25 6.82 10.44 0.82
C VAL A 25 8.03 9.56 1.12
N GLN A 26 9.04 9.54 0.24
CA GLN A 26 10.27 8.78 0.43
C GLN A 26 10.99 9.20 1.73
N ARG A 27 11.10 10.49 1.99
CA ARG A 27 11.73 11.01 3.21
C ARG A 27 10.97 10.58 4.46
N ILE A 28 9.63 10.73 4.49
CA ILE A 28 8.80 10.34 5.64
C ILE A 28 8.96 8.85 5.95
N PHE A 29 8.78 7.98 4.95
CA PHE A 29 8.84 6.55 5.17
C PHE A 29 10.25 6.08 5.54
N SER A 30 11.30 6.70 5.00
CA SER A 30 12.68 6.43 5.42
C SER A 30 12.94 6.76 6.90
N GLN A 31 12.35 7.84 7.41
CA GLN A 31 12.51 8.26 8.80
C GLN A 31 11.77 7.35 9.80
N ILE A 32 10.58 6.85 9.44
CA ILE A 32 9.77 6.03 10.34
C ILE A 32 10.04 4.52 10.22
N ALA A 33 10.84 4.09 9.25
CA ALA A 33 11.09 2.69 8.95
C ALA A 33 11.39 1.81 10.19
N PRO A 34 12.24 2.22 11.16
CA PRO A 34 12.57 1.38 12.32
C PRO A 34 11.39 1.06 13.26
N ARG A 35 10.34 1.87 13.23
CA ARG A 35 9.18 1.74 14.13
C ARG A 35 7.87 1.53 13.36
N TYR A 36 7.94 1.42 12.05
CA TYR A 36 6.78 1.39 11.15
C TYR A 36 5.81 0.25 11.49
N ASP A 37 6.31 -0.98 11.62
CA ASP A 37 5.47 -2.14 11.91
C ASP A 37 4.79 -2.05 13.26
N LEU A 38 5.57 -1.71 14.30
CA LEU A 38 5.04 -1.55 15.64
C LEU A 38 3.86 -0.56 15.66
N LEU A 39 4.05 0.58 14.98
CA LEU A 39 3.04 1.62 14.94
C LEU A 39 1.82 1.24 14.13
N ASN A 40 1.99 0.61 12.96
CA ASN A 40 0.88 0.15 12.16
C ASN A 40 0.03 -0.88 12.91
N HIS A 41 0.66 -1.86 13.55
CA HIS A 41 -0.05 -2.87 14.32
C HIS A 41 -0.74 -2.30 15.56
N LEU A 42 -0.08 -1.39 16.28
CA LEU A 42 -0.66 -0.73 17.44
C LEU A 42 -1.84 0.15 17.04
N LEU A 43 -1.67 1.00 16.02
CA LEU A 43 -2.68 1.95 15.56
C LEU A 43 -3.85 1.28 14.84
N SER A 44 -3.66 0.09 14.26
CA SER A 44 -4.75 -0.70 13.68
C SER A 44 -5.39 -1.70 14.65
N PHE A 45 -4.92 -1.78 15.91
CA PHE A 45 -5.29 -2.84 16.85
C PHE A 45 -5.09 -4.24 16.24
N ASN A 46 -4.05 -4.44 15.42
CA ASN A 46 -3.74 -5.65 14.65
C ASN A 46 -4.83 -6.07 13.63
N ILE A 47 -5.83 -5.25 13.37
CA ILE A 47 -6.87 -5.53 12.36
C ILE A 47 -6.25 -5.56 10.96
N ASP A 48 -5.20 -4.78 10.71
CA ASP A 48 -4.44 -4.75 9.46
C ASP A 48 -3.95 -6.14 9.02
N LYS A 49 -3.55 -7.00 9.97
CA LYS A 49 -3.16 -8.39 9.67
C LYS A 49 -4.32 -9.20 9.07
N ALA A 50 -5.52 -9.03 9.61
CA ALA A 50 -6.70 -9.70 9.07
C ALA A 50 -7.07 -9.15 7.69
N TRP A 51 -6.91 -7.84 7.45
CA TRP A 51 -7.14 -7.24 6.14
C TRP A 51 -6.11 -7.72 5.11
N ARG A 52 -4.81 -7.79 5.47
CA ARG A 52 -3.75 -8.32 4.58
C ARG A 52 -4.01 -9.78 4.21
N ARG A 53 -4.38 -10.65 5.15
CA ARG A 53 -4.75 -12.05 4.85
C ARG A 53 -5.92 -12.13 3.88
N ARG A 54 -6.95 -11.29 4.03
CA ARG A 54 -8.08 -11.22 3.10
C ARG A 54 -7.66 -10.72 1.71
N ALA A 55 -6.71 -9.79 1.63
CA ALA A 55 -6.18 -9.31 0.37
C ALA A 55 -5.34 -10.38 -0.34
N ILE A 56 -4.49 -11.13 0.40
CA ILE A 56 -3.73 -12.26 -0.12
C ILE A 56 -4.67 -13.36 -0.63
N ALA A 57 -5.73 -13.69 0.11
CA ALA A 57 -6.74 -14.64 -0.36
C ALA A 57 -7.45 -14.15 -1.65
N ALA A 58 -7.69 -12.83 -1.78
CA ALA A 58 -8.29 -12.26 -2.98
C ALA A 58 -7.34 -12.30 -4.20
N LEU A 59 -6.04 -12.42 -3.99
CA LEU A 59 -5.04 -12.56 -5.06
C LEU A 59 -5.25 -13.84 -5.87
N GLY A 60 -5.69 -14.92 -5.22
CA GLY A 60 -5.93 -16.21 -5.87
C GLY A 60 -4.66 -16.87 -6.38
N TRP A 61 -3.60 -16.74 -5.60
CA TRP A 61 -2.25 -17.26 -5.88
C TRP A 61 -2.24 -18.79 -6.08
N GLU A 62 -3.21 -19.50 -5.56
CA GLU A 62 -3.37 -20.96 -5.68
C GLU A 62 -3.53 -21.41 -7.15
N ARG A 63 -3.90 -20.49 -8.06
CA ARG A 63 -4.00 -20.76 -9.51
C ARG A 63 -2.62 -20.85 -10.18
N ALA A 64 -1.60 -20.25 -9.59
CA ALA A 64 -0.22 -20.30 -10.06
C ALA A 64 0.74 -20.35 -8.85
N PRO A 65 0.73 -21.45 -8.06
CA PRO A 65 1.45 -21.51 -6.79
C PRO A 65 2.97 -21.39 -6.91
N GLU A 66 3.53 -21.67 -8.10
CA GLU A 66 4.97 -21.52 -8.42
C GLU A 66 5.27 -20.19 -9.14
N GLY A 67 4.27 -19.32 -9.30
CA GLY A 67 4.36 -18.09 -10.06
C GLY A 67 5.24 -17.01 -9.41
N LEU A 68 5.54 -15.98 -10.20
CA LEU A 68 6.16 -14.74 -9.71
C LEU A 68 5.08 -13.75 -9.30
N TYR A 69 5.18 -13.24 -8.07
CA TYR A 69 4.27 -12.26 -7.52
C TYR A 69 4.98 -10.95 -7.21
N VAL A 70 4.25 -9.84 -7.28
CA VAL A 70 4.77 -8.51 -6.94
C VAL A 70 4.00 -7.95 -5.75
N ASP A 71 4.72 -7.65 -4.66
CA ASP A 71 4.23 -6.83 -3.56
C ASP A 71 4.71 -5.39 -3.84
N LEU A 72 3.78 -4.54 -4.28
CA LEU A 72 4.05 -3.17 -4.69
C LEU A 72 3.95 -2.23 -3.49
N CYS A 73 4.85 -1.25 -3.38
CA CYS A 73 5.01 -0.41 -2.19
C CYS A 73 5.14 -1.30 -0.94
N ALA A 74 6.03 -2.29 -1.02
CA ALA A 74 6.13 -3.40 -0.10
C ALA A 74 6.54 -2.99 1.33
N GLY A 75 7.07 -1.79 1.49
CA GLY A 75 7.49 -1.28 2.79
C GLY A 75 8.45 -2.25 3.48
N THR A 76 8.06 -2.73 4.65
CA THR A 76 8.82 -3.69 5.44
C THR A 76 8.54 -5.16 5.08
N LEU A 77 8.03 -5.43 3.87
CA LEU A 77 7.81 -6.79 3.31
C LEU A 77 6.78 -7.65 4.05
N ASP A 78 5.86 -7.07 4.80
CA ASP A 78 4.87 -7.84 5.57
C ASP A 78 3.96 -8.70 4.70
N VAL A 79 3.49 -8.15 3.56
CA VAL A 79 2.60 -8.86 2.63
C VAL A 79 3.38 -9.95 1.90
N ALA A 80 4.57 -9.64 1.39
CA ALA A 80 5.45 -10.62 0.75
C ALA A 80 5.77 -11.78 1.69
N ALA A 81 6.10 -11.48 2.96
CA ALA A 81 6.39 -12.49 3.97
C ALA A 81 5.16 -13.33 4.34
N GLU A 82 3.98 -12.73 4.44
CA GLU A 82 2.73 -13.46 4.72
C GLU A 82 2.32 -14.35 3.53
N LEU A 83 2.48 -13.88 2.28
CA LEU A 83 2.23 -14.69 1.09
C LEU A 83 3.19 -15.88 1.02
N SER A 84 4.48 -15.68 1.30
CA SER A 84 5.49 -16.75 1.27
C SER A 84 5.25 -17.87 2.30
N ARG A 85 4.45 -17.60 3.34
CA ARG A 85 4.10 -18.59 4.38
C ARG A 85 2.79 -19.33 4.10
N GLN A 86 2.10 -19.01 3.01
CA GLN A 86 0.86 -19.70 2.68
C GLN A 86 1.14 -21.18 2.36
N SER A 87 0.33 -22.07 2.91
CA SER A 87 0.48 -23.52 2.66
C SER A 87 0.27 -23.84 1.18
N GLY A 88 1.28 -24.44 0.55
CA GLY A 88 1.27 -24.76 -0.88
C GLY A 88 1.86 -23.67 -1.78
N PHE A 89 2.26 -22.52 -1.23
CA PHE A 89 2.97 -21.51 -2.00
C PHE A 89 4.43 -21.96 -2.27
N ALA A 90 4.78 -22.09 -3.55
CA ALA A 90 6.11 -22.51 -4.03
C ALA A 90 6.72 -21.49 -4.99
N GLY A 91 6.08 -20.32 -5.13
CA GLY A 91 6.48 -19.25 -6.02
C GLY A 91 7.55 -18.31 -5.45
N ARG A 92 7.73 -17.20 -6.12
CA ARG A 92 8.64 -16.10 -5.70
C ARG A 92 7.88 -14.81 -5.58
N VAL A 93 8.31 -13.94 -4.66
CA VAL A 93 7.72 -12.61 -4.46
C VAL A 93 8.79 -11.54 -4.60
N ILE A 94 8.56 -10.58 -5.48
CA ILE A 94 9.35 -9.35 -5.53
C ILE A 94 8.65 -8.31 -4.67
N GLY A 95 9.30 -7.88 -3.59
CA GLY A 95 8.88 -6.75 -2.78
C GLY A 95 9.47 -5.45 -3.32
N ALA A 96 8.69 -4.70 -4.09
CA ALA A 96 9.12 -3.45 -4.72
C ALA A 96 8.74 -2.24 -3.88
N ASP A 97 9.71 -1.43 -3.49
CA ASP A 97 9.49 -0.17 -2.78
C ASP A 97 10.59 0.84 -3.14
N PHE A 98 10.25 2.12 -3.24
CA PHE A 98 11.24 3.16 -3.56
C PHE A 98 12.00 3.69 -2.33
N ALA A 99 11.55 3.35 -1.10
CA ALA A 99 12.19 3.69 0.16
C ALA A 99 13.07 2.53 0.64
N GLU A 100 14.33 2.49 0.21
CA GLU A 100 15.30 1.45 0.59
C GLU A 100 15.35 1.14 2.10
N PRO A 101 15.32 2.14 3.03
CA PRO A 101 15.32 1.86 4.46
C PRO A 101 14.14 1.01 4.93
N MET A 102 12.99 1.11 4.27
CA MET A 102 11.82 0.28 4.54
C MET A 102 12.08 -1.18 4.18
N LEU A 103 12.60 -1.43 2.98
CA LEU A 103 12.96 -2.78 2.54
C LEU A 103 14.02 -3.41 3.47
N ARG A 104 15.04 -2.63 3.84
CA ARG A 104 16.09 -3.09 4.78
C ARG A 104 15.51 -3.50 6.14
N ALA A 105 14.54 -2.77 6.67
CA ALA A 105 13.85 -3.12 7.91
C ALA A 105 13.03 -4.42 7.80
N GLY A 106 12.63 -4.79 6.58
CA GLY A 106 11.90 -6.04 6.29
C GLY A 106 12.77 -7.26 6.04
N VAL A 107 14.08 -7.07 5.80
CA VAL A 107 15.01 -8.19 5.54
C VAL A 107 15.02 -9.15 6.74
N GLY A 108 14.88 -10.45 6.45
CA GLY A 108 14.79 -11.50 7.46
C GLY A 108 13.37 -11.90 7.87
N LYS A 109 12.33 -11.18 7.45
CA LYS A 109 10.93 -11.61 7.69
C LYS A 109 10.53 -12.86 6.89
N ALA A 110 11.20 -13.10 5.76
CA ALA A 110 11.01 -14.27 4.91
C ALA A 110 12.36 -14.77 4.37
N SER A 111 12.37 -16.00 3.81
CA SER A 111 13.55 -16.53 3.13
C SER A 111 13.90 -15.71 1.90
N SER A 112 15.18 -15.38 1.73
CA SER A 112 15.69 -14.68 0.54
C SER A 112 15.59 -15.52 -0.75
N SER A 113 15.41 -16.82 -0.64
CA SER A 113 15.12 -17.69 -1.78
C SER A 113 13.70 -17.51 -2.33
N VAL A 114 12.78 -16.96 -1.54
CA VAL A 114 11.38 -16.77 -1.89
C VAL A 114 11.03 -15.30 -2.07
N VAL A 115 11.49 -14.42 -1.17
CA VAL A 115 11.20 -12.98 -1.20
C VAL A 115 12.44 -12.20 -1.56
N SER A 116 12.37 -11.44 -2.65
CA SER A 116 13.45 -10.58 -3.14
C SER A 116 13.05 -9.10 -3.00
N PRO A 117 13.66 -8.34 -2.08
CA PRO A 117 13.45 -6.90 -2.01
C PRO A 117 14.12 -6.20 -3.21
N VAL A 118 13.40 -5.28 -3.85
CA VAL A 118 13.88 -4.52 -5.01
C VAL A 118 13.55 -3.04 -4.81
N VAL A 119 14.55 -2.18 -4.87
CA VAL A 119 14.34 -0.73 -4.85
C VAL A 119 13.82 -0.30 -6.21
N ALA A 120 12.53 0.05 -6.28
CA ALA A 120 11.86 0.44 -7.52
C ALA A 120 10.70 1.40 -7.26
N ASP A 121 10.41 2.25 -8.25
CA ASP A 121 9.21 3.08 -8.24
C ASP A 121 8.03 2.28 -8.83
N ALA A 122 6.85 2.43 -8.23
CA ALA A 122 5.62 1.79 -8.69
C ALA A 122 5.19 2.22 -10.10
N VAL A 123 5.73 3.33 -10.61
CA VAL A 123 5.46 3.83 -11.97
C VAL A 123 6.50 3.37 -13.00
N ASP A 124 7.52 2.62 -12.56
CA ASP A 124 8.62 2.14 -13.43
C ASP A 124 9.27 0.91 -12.77
N LEU A 125 8.66 -0.26 -12.96
CA LEU A 125 9.11 -1.52 -12.37
C LEU A 125 10.17 -2.19 -13.23
N PRO A 126 11.28 -2.65 -12.67
CA PRO A 126 12.36 -3.34 -13.41
C PRO A 126 11.97 -4.79 -13.75
N LEU A 127 10.81 -4.95 -14.34
CA LEU A 127 10.25 -6.24 -14.74
C LEU A 127 9.80 -6.19 -16.20
N PRO A 128 10.01 -7.26 -16.97
CA PRO A 128 9.49 -7.34 -18.33
C PRO A 128 7.95 -7.41 -18.34
N ASP A 129 7.38 -7.14 -19.52
CA ASP A 129 5.96 -7.30 -19.76
C ASP A 129 5.53 -8.75 -19.49
N ASN A 130 4.34 -8.91 -18.92
CA ASN A 130 3.71 -10.21 -18.67
C ASN A 130 4.52 -11.15 -17.74
N ALA A 131 5.41 -10.63 -16.92
CA ALA A 131 6.28 -11.47 -16.08
C ALA A 131 5.61 -11.99 -14.81
N ALA A 132 4.61 -11.30 -14.28
CA ALA A 132 4.04 -11.59 -12.97
C ALA A 132 2.71 -12.35 -13.06
N SER A 133 2.55 -13.38 -12.23
CA SER A 133 1.33 -14.17 -12.06
C SER A 133 0.27 -13.49 -11.18
N GLY A 134 0.65 -12.41 -10.50
CA GLY A 134 -0.24 -11.57 -9.70
C GLY A 134 0.51 -10.43 -9.04
N ALA A 135 -0.21 -9.39 -8.68
CA ALA A 135 0.33 -8.25 -7.94
C ALA A 135 -0.60 -7.84 -6.80
N ILE A 136 -0.02 -7.35 -5.72
CA ILE A 136 -0.74 -6.87 -4.55
C ILE A 136 -0.08 -5.59 -4.05
N VAL A 137 -0.90 -4.66 -3.56
CA VAL A 137 -0.43 -3.49 -2.81
C VAL A 137 -1.30 -3.32 -1.57
N ALA A 138 -0.67 -3.14 -0.42
CA ALA A 138 -1.38 -2.89 0.83
C ALA A 138 -0.94 -1.59 1.48
N PHE A 139 -1.85 -0.62 1.55
CA PHE A 139 -1.67 0.69 2.19
C PHE A 139 -0.57 1.58 1.59
N GLY A 140 -0.20 1.32 0.32
CA GLY A 140 0.88 2.01 -0.36
C GLY A 140 0.45 2.81 -1.58
N ILE A 141 -0.59 2.39 -2.30
CA ILE A 141 -0.95 2.95 -3.62
C ILE A 141 -1.34 4.42 -3.58
N ARG A 142 -1.92 4.91 -2.46
CA ARG A 142 -2.24 6.34 -2.28
C ARG A 142 -1.01 7.24 -2.28
N ASN A 143 0.17 6.68 -2.03
CA ASN A 143 1.44 7.39 -1.98
C ASN A 143 2.13 7.47 -3.34
N VAL A 144 1.69 6.70 -4.33
CA VAL A 144 2.22 6.74 -5.69
C VAL A 144 2.01 8.14 -6.28
N ALA A 145 3.05 8.69 -6.90
CA ALA A 145 3.06 10.05 -7.40
C ALA A 145 2.06 10.27 -8.55
N ASP A 146 1.98 9.29 -9.45
CA ASP A 146 1.01 9.22 -10.56
C ASP A 146 0.30 7.87 -10.48
N LEU A 147 -0.92 7.89 -9.93
CA LEU A 147 -1.72 6.68 -9.74
C LEU A 147 -2.05 5.99 -11.07
N ASP A 148 -2.42 6.75 -12.10
CA ASP A 148 -2.84 6.17 -13.38
C ASP A 148 -1.63 5.54 -14.11
N ARG A 149 -0.46 6.14 -14.02
CA ARG A 149 0.78 5.54 -14.53
C ARG A 149 1.14 4.28 -13.77
N GLY A 150 1.04 4.30 -12.44
CA GLY A 150 1.29 3.11 -11.61
C GLY A 150 0.33 1.95 -11.92
N LEU A 151 -0.97 2.24 -12.13
CA LEU A 151 -1.95 1.23 -12.54
C LEU A 151 -1.61 0.62 -13.91
N ARG A 152 -1.21 1.45 -14.90
CA ARG A 152 -0.76 0.97 -16.22
C ARG A 152 0.52 0.15 -16.12
N GLU A 153 1.44 0.55 -15.26
CA GLU A 153 2.70 -0.16 -15.06
C GLU A 153 2.47 -1.54 -14.44
N VAL A 154 1.61 -1.63 -13.43
CA VAL A 154 1.21 -2.94 -12.88
C VAL A 154 0.51 -3.79 -13.96
N HIS A 155 -0.38 -3.18 -14.76
CA HIS A 155 -1.01 -3.90 -15.88
C HIS A 155 0.02 -4.40 -16.90
N ARG A 156 1.08 -3.64 -17.19
CA ARG A 156 2.15 -4.06 -18.11
C ARG A 156 2.87 -5.32 -17.61
N VAL A 157 3.28 -5.33 -16.34
CA VAL A 157 4.08 -6.44 -15.78
C VAL A 157 3.28 -7.70 -15.49
N LEU A 158 1.97 -7.60 -15.31
CA LEU A 158 1.10 -8.76 -15.10
C LEU A 158 0.94 -9.58 -16.39
N GLY A 159 0.92 -10.90 -16.27
CA GLY A 159 0.55 -11.79 -17.36
C GLY A 159 -0.97 -11.84 -17.60
N PRO A 160 -1.42 -12.36 -18.78
CA PRO A 160 -2.84 -12.58 -19.04
C PRO A 160 -3.48 -13.48 -17.96
N GLY A 161 -4.68 -13.13 -17.52
CA GLY A 161 -5.39 -13.81 -16.44
C GLY A 161 -4.88 -13.51 -15.02
N ALA A 162 -3.75 -12.80 -14.89
CA ALA A 162 -3.19 -12.43 -13.60
C ALA A 162 -4.03 -11.35 -12.89
N ARG A 163 -4.11 -11.45 -11.56
CA ARG A 163 -4.92 -10.54 -10.74
C ARG A 163 -4.09 -9.48 -10.07
N PHE A 164 -4.61 -8.25 -10.06
CA PHE A 164 -4.14 -7.16 -9.21
C PHE A 164 -5.07 -6.97 -8.02
N VAL A 165 -4.50 -6.86 -6.82
CA VAL A 165 -5.23 -6.62 -5.57
C VAL A 165 -4.72 -5.34 -4.92
N ILE A 166 -5.64 -4.43 -4.60
CA ILE A 166 -5.36 -3.19 -3.87
C ILE A 166 -6.09 -3.25 -2.54
N LEU A 167 -5.37 -3.23 -1.44
CA LEU A 167 -5.89 -3.00 -0.09
C LEU A 167 -5.52 -1.58 0.33
N GLU A 168 -6.52 -0.73 0.57
CA GLU A 168 -6.26 0.66 0.94
C GLU A 168 -7.32 1.20 1.91
N PHE A 169 -6.93 2.24 2.68
CA PHE A 169 -7.87 2.98 3.52
C PHE A 169 -8.88 3.73 2.68
N THR A 170 -10.11 3.78 3.20
CA THR A 170 -11.22 4.54 2.63
C THR A 170 -11.93 5.36 3.69
N THR A 171 -12.80 6.25 3.28
CA THR A 171 -13.60 7.05 4.21
C THR A 171 -14.97 6.39 4.43
N PRO A 172 -15.33 6.01 5.66
CA PRO A 172 -16.62 5.39 5.96
C PRO A 172 -17.81 6.21 5.46
N ARG A 173 -18.79 5.56 4.82
CA ARG A 173 -20.00 6.22 4.31
C ARG A 173 -20.99 6.55 5.43
N SER A 174 -21.10 5.71 6.45
CA SER A 174 -21.95 5.97 7.62
C SER A 174 -21.47 7.21 8.38
N SER A 175 -22.36 8.16 8.64
CA SER A 175 -22.02 9.41 9.36
C SER A 175 -21.50 9.15 10.78
N ILE A 176 -22.06 8.15 11.47
CA ILE A 176 -21.62 7.77 12.83
C ILE A 176 -20.21 7.20 12.80
N VAL A 177 -19.97 6.20 11.93
CA VAL A 177 -18.64 5.58 11.78
C VAL A 177 -17.62 6.61 11.31
N ARG A 178 -17.99 7.48 10.38
CA ARG A 178 -17.15 8.57 9.89
C ARG A 178 -16.79 9.56 11.00
N GLY A 179 -17.72 9.89 11.91
CA GLY A 179 -17.46 10.74 13.07
C GLY A 179 -16.41 10.11 14.01
N LEU A 180 -16.55 8.83 14.35
CA LEU A 180 -15.58 8.09 15.16
C LEU A 180 -14.22 7.94 14.45
N TYR A 181 -14.24 7.67 13.13
CA TYR A 181 -13.05 7.62 12.30
C TYR A 181 -12.30 8.96 12.32
N HIS A 182 -12.99 10.09 12.14
CA HIS A 182 -12.36 11.42 12.20
C HIS A 182 -11.80 11.72 13.60
N LEU A 183 -12.53 11.40 14.65
CA LEU A 183 -12.04 11.55 16.02
C LEU A 183 -10.73 10.77 16.25
N TYR A 184 -10.70 9.50 15.80
CA TYR A 184 -9.52 8.67 15.91
C TYR A 184 -8.35 9.20 15.06
N PHE A 185 -8.59 9.44 13.76
CA PHE A 185 -7.53 9.81 12.81
C PHE A 185 -6.96 11.21 13.00
N HIS A 186 -7.79 12.17 13.46
CA HIS A 186 -7.35 13.56 13.63
C HIS A 186 -6.88 13.89 15.04
N HIS A 187 -7.34 13.17 16.06
CA HIS A 187 -7.00 13.50 17.45
C HIS A 187 -6.15 12.42 18.14
N LEU A 188 -6.52 11.16 18.05
CA LEU A 188 -5.82 10.08 18.76
C LEU A 188 -4.56 9.62 18.05
N LEU A 189 -4.66 9.32 16.76
CA LEU A 189 -3.55 8.77 15.97
C LEU A 189 -2.31 9.67 15.93
N PRO A 190 -2.41 11.01 15.71
CA PRO A 190 -1.24 11.88 15.73
C PRO A 190 -0.57 11.98 17.11
N GLN A 191 -1.34 11.89 18.19
CA GLN A 191 -0.80 11.93 19.56
C GLN A 191 -0.05 10.65 19.91
N ILE A 192 -0.65 9.49 19.63
CA ILE A 192 -0.01 8.18 19.85
C ILE A 192 1.23 8.05 18.93
N GLY A 193 1.09 8.41 17.66
CA GLY A 193 2.19 8.38 16.71
C GLY A 193 3.36 9.28 17.14
N ALA A 194 3.10 10.48 17.62
CA ALA A 194 4.12 11.39 18.13
C ALA A 194 4.82 10.85 19.37
N LEU A 195 4.07 10.21 20.29
CA LEU A 195 4.61 9.68 21.55
C LEU A 195 5.54 8.48 21.29
N VAL A 196 5.18 7.61 20.33
CA VAL A 196 5.91 6.36 20.06
C VAL A 196 7.03 6.56 19.05
N SER A 197 6.83 7.35 17.99
CA SER A 197 7.82 7.54 16.92
C SER A 197 8.73 8.75 17.07
N GLY A 198 8.28 9.79 17.80
CA GLY A 198 8.92 11.10 17.80
C GLY A 198 8.67 11.93 16.52
N HIS A 199 7.96 11.39 15.51
CA HIS A 199 7.71 12.02 14.21
C HIS A 199 6.23 12.39 14.03
N ARG A 200 5.85 13.61 14.41
CA ARG A 200 4.47 14.13 14.29
C ARG A 200 4.00 14.25 12.84
N THR A 201 4.87 14.60 11.93
CA THR A 201 4.57 14.89 10.52
C THR A 201 4.08 13.67 9.75
N ALA A 202 4.69 12.51 9.95
CA ALA A 202 4.29 11.27 9.28
C ALA A 202 2.83 10.87 9.59
N TYR A 203 2.39 11.08 10.84
CA TYR A 203 1.02 10.72 11.27
C TYR A 203 -0.02 11.79 10.96
N ALA A 204 0.40 13.03 10.71
CA ALA A 204 -0.45 14.07 10.16
C ALA A 204 -0.67 13.88 8.64
N TYR A 205 0.26 13.22 7.94
CA TYR A 205 0.15 12.92 6.52
C TYR A 205 -0.94 11.87 6.24
N LEU A 206 -1.07 10.83 7.09
CA LEU A 206 -2.00 9.73 6.84
C LEU A 206 -3.45 10.18 6.63
N PRO A 207 -4.09 10.96 7.52
CA PRO A 207 -5.45 11.44 7.29
C PRO A 207 -5.62 12.23 6.00
N ARG A 208 -4.64 13.09 5.68
CA ARG A 208 -4.65 13.92 4.46
C ARG A 208 -4.53 13.07 3.20
N SER A 209 -3.62 12.09 3.19
CA SER A 209 -3.43 11.20 2.04
C SER A 209 -4.67 10.34 1.77
N VAL A 210 -5.38 9.89 2.82
CA VAL A 210 -6.63 9.15 2.67
C VAL A 210 -7.75 10.06 2.15
N ALA A 211 -7.87 11.29 2.67
CA ALA A 211 -8.89 12.23 2.21
C ALA A 211 -8.75 12.64 0.73
N ASN A 212 -7.51 12.67 0.22
CA ASN A 212 -7.20 13.00 -1.17
C ASN A 212 -7.19 11.78 -2.11
N PHE A 213 -7.34 10.56 -1.57
CA PHE A 213 -7.37 9.35 -2.38
C PHE A 213 -8.76 9.13 -3.00
N PRO A 214 -8.85 8.59 -4.22
CA PRO A 214 -10.13 8.31 -4.85
C PRO A 214 -11.02 7.41 -3.99
N ILE A 215 -12.32 7.70 -3.96
CA ILE A 215 -13.31 6.78 -3.40
C ILE A 215 -13.34 5.48 -4.21
N GLU A 216 -13.93 4.43 -3.65
CA GLU A 216 -13.86 3.07 -4.18
C GLU A 216 -14.30 2.97 -5.64
N GLU A 217 -15.44 3.60 -6.01
CA GLU A 217 -15.93 3.60 -7.38
C GLU A 217 -14.96 4.25 -8.35
N LYS A 218 -14.36 5.39 -7.94
CA LYS A 218 -13.40 6.13 -8.77
C LYS A 218 -12.09 5.37 -8.95
N LEU A 219 -11.64 4.66 -7.92
CA LEU A 219 -10.47 3.80 -8.04
C LEU A 219 -10.75 2.64 -9.00
N ALA A 220 -11.93 2.00 -8.89
CA ALA A 220 -12.34 0.95 -9.82
C ALA A 220 -12.43 1.47 -11.27
N ASP A 221 -12.94 2.68 -11.50
CA ASP A 221 -12.97 3.28 -12.84
C ASP A 221 -11.55 3.52 -13.39
N ARG A 222 -10.61 3.97 -12.56
CA ARG A 222 -9.19 4.13 -12.95
C ARG A 222 -8.54 2.79 -13.28
N MET A 223 -8.83 1.73 -12.51
CA MET A 223 -8.35 0.37 -12.83
C MET A 223 -8.89 -0.09 -14.20
N ARG A 224 -10.17 0.12 -14.49
CA ARG A 224 -10.75 -0.19 -15.81
C ARG A 224 -10.08 0.62 -16.93
N SER A 225 -9.84 1.91 -16.70
CA SER A 225 -9.13 2.78 -17.65
C SER A 225 -7.68 2.35 -17.89
N ALA A 226 -7.06 1.68 -16.93
CA ALA A 226 -5.71 1.10 -17.07
C ALA A 226 -5.71 -0.26 -17.80
N GLY A 227 -6.88 -0.79 -18.18
CA GLY A 227 -7.01 -2.04 -18.95
C GLY A 227 -7.47 -3.26 -18.14
N PHE A 228 -7.69 -3.12 -16.82
CA PHE A 228 -8.19 -4.24 -16.01
C PHE A 228 -9.67 -4.53 -16.31
N VAL A 229 -10.00 -5.82 -16.37
CA VAL A 229 -11.37 -6.33 -16.44
C VAL A 229 -11.77 -6.97 -15.11
N ASP A 230 -13.04 -7.36 -14.96
CA ASP A 230 -13.61 -7.95 -13.74
C ASP A 230 -13.30 -7.13 -12.48
N VAL A 231 -13.30 -5.80 -12.64
CA VAL A 231 -12.96 -4.91 -11.54
C VAL A 231 -14.10 -4.84 -10.54
N ASN A 232 -13.80 -5.31 -9.33
CA ASN A 232 -14.73 -5.35 -8.20
C ASN A 232 -14.06 -4.81 -6.93
N TRP A 233 -14.86 -4.44 -5.94
CA TRP A 233 -14.35 -4.07 -4.61
C TRP A 233 -15.30 -4.51 -3.50
N ARG A 234 -14.73 -4.63 -2.31
CA ARG A 234 -15.48 -4.84 -1.06
C ARG A 234 -14.89 -3.99 0.05
N THR A 235 -15.74 -3.38 0.84
CA THR A 235 -15.33 -2.63 2.03
C THR A 235 -15.09 -3.56 3.21
N LEU A 236 -14.19 -3.16 4.11
CA LEU A 236 -13.83 -3.84 5.33
C LEU A 236 -14.09 -2.92 6.53
N THR A 237 -14.42 -3.50 7.67
CA THR A 237 -14.55 -2.77 8.94
C THR A 237 -15.37 -1.50 8.78
N PHE A 238 -16.63 -1.65 8.36
CA PHE A 238 -17.59 -0.56 8.17
C PHE A 238 -17.13 0.54 7.18
N GLY A 239 -16.23 0.22 6.24
CA GLY A 239 -15.73 1.16 5.23
C GLY A 239 -14.48 1.92 5.65
N VAL A 240 -13.72 1.43 6.65
CA VAL A 240 -12.40 1.99 7.01
C VAL A 240 -11.33 1.60 6.01
N ALA A 241 -11.46 0.44 5.39
CA ALA A 241 -10.59 -0.02 4.31
C ALA A 241 -11.42 -0.69 3.21
N ALA A 242 -10.83 -0.85 2.03
CA ALA A 242 -11.42 -1.62 0.94
C ALA A 242 -10.37 -2.49 0.24
N ILE A 243 -10.83 -3.62 -0.29
CA ILE A 243 -10.06 -4.45 -1.21
C ILE A 243 -10.68 -4.28 -2.59
N HIS A 244 -9.86 -3.82 -3.56
CA HIS A 244 -10.18 -3.85 -4.98
C HIS A 244 -9.45 -5.02 -5.65
N THR A 245 -10.09 -5.60 -6.64
CA THR A 245 -9.50 -6.64 -7.48
C THR A 245 -9.77 -6.31 -8.95
N GLY A 246 -8.82 -6.58 -9.82
CA GLY A 246 -8.98 -6.50 -11.25
C GLY A 246 -8.11 -7.55 -11.92
N THR A 247 -8.48 -8.02 -13.08
CA THR A 247 -7.79 -9.07 -13.84
C THR A 247 -7.24 -8.45 -15.13
N LYS A 248 -6.01 -8.79 -15.50
CA LYS A 248 -5.51 -8.49 -16.85
C LYS A 248 -6.14 -9.46 -17.85
N PRO A 249 -6.74 -8.98 -18.95
CA PRO A 249 -7.35 -9.84 -19.96
C PRO A 249 -6.35 -10.75 -20.66
#